data_d1623e9d0d5692e8d32849114a8b56a0
#
_entry.id   d1623e9d0d5692e8d32849114a8b56a0
#
_cell.length_a   1.000
_cell.length_b   1.000
_cell.length_c   1.000
_cell.angle_alpha   90.00
_cell.angle_beta   90.00
_cell.angle_gamma   90.00
#
_symmetry.space_group_name_H-M   'P 1'
#
loop_
_entity.id
_entity.type
_entity.pdbx_description
1 polymer ?
#
loop_
_entity_poly.entity_id
_entity_poly.type
_entity_poly.pdbx_seq_one_letter_code
_entity_poly.pdbx_strand_id
1 'polypeptide(L)'
;MNENNIKILRKGDKAFPAVLADMEDPVETLYCIGNISLMTGFKVAVVGARKCSEYGRQTSLRIGKAFASRGIITVSGMAAGIDGLAHRGALSQGGDTIAVLGCGPDICYPGVNRELYGEISKRGLIISEYPPKTTPKPWFFPMRNRIIAALSSAVVVVEAGESSGAAIT
;
A
#
# COMPACT_ATOMS: atom_id res chain seq x y z
N MET A 1 -6.88 18.39 -2.95
CA MET A 1 -7.26 17.39 -3.98
C MET A 1 -8.76 17.44 -4.11
N ASN A 2 -9.29 17.46 -5.33
CA ASN A 2 -10.74 17.49 -5.54
C ASN A 2 -11.34 16.15 -5.11
N GLU A 3 -12.39 16.17 -4.30
CA GLU A 3 -13.18 15.01 -3.87
C GLU A 3 -13.72 14.19 -5.07
N ASN A 4 -13.76 14.79 -6.26
CA ASN A 4 -14.24 14.20 -7.51
C ASN A 4 -13.39 13.06 -8.08
N ASN A 5 -12.29 12.67 -7.44
CA ASN A 5 -11.38 11.63 -7.97
C ASN A 5 -11.33 10.35 -7.12
N ILE A 6 -12.19 10.22 -6.11
CA ILE A 6 -12.27 9.03 -5.25
C ILE A 6 -13.32 8.09 -5.83
N LYS A 7 -12.87 6.90 -6.23
CA LYS A 7 -13.75 5.80 -6.64
C LYS A 7 -14.05 4.93 -5.44
N ILE A 8 -15.29 4.49 -5.32
CA ILE A 8 -15.74 3.60 -4.25
C ILE A 8 -16.01 2.23 -4.87
N LEU A 9 -15.34 1.21 -4.36
CA LEU A 9 -15.60 -0.18 -4.68
C LEU A 9 -16.27 -0.84 -3.48
N ARG A 10 -17.37 -1.53 -3.72
CA ARG A 10 -18.10 -2.30 -2.69
C ARG A 10 -17.96 -3.78 -2.95
N LYS A 11 -18.08 -4.57 -1.90
CA LYS A 11 -18.20 -6.02 -1.99
C LYS A 11 -19.31 -6.38 -2.99
N GLY A 12 -18.96 -7.22 -3.97
CA GLY A 12 -19.83 -7.57 -5.09
C GLY A 12 -19.56 -6.80 -6.38
N ASP A 13 -18.85 -5.68 -6.35
CA ASP A 13 -18.44 -4.99 -7.57
C ASP A 13 -17.40 -5.82 -8.32
N LYS A 14 -17.46 -5.85 -9.65
CA LYS A 14 -16.56 -6.63 -10.51
C LYS A 14 -15.06 -6.33 -10.26
N ALA A 15 -14.73 -5.10 -9.90
CA ALA A 15 -13.36 -4.68 -9.62
C ALA A 15 -12.94 -4.86 -8.17
N PHE A 16 -13.86 -5.28 -7.27
CA PHE A 16 -13.55 -5.52 -5.86
C PHE A 16 -12.79 -6.84 -5.71
N PRO A 17 -11.63 -6.88 -5.03
CA PRO A 17 -10.88 -8.13 -4.83
C PRO A 17 -11.66 -9.11 -3.95
N ALA A 18 -12.05 -10.27 -4.51
CA ALA A 18 -12.80 -11.29 -3.77
C ALA A 18 -12.09 -11.73 -2.48
N VAL A 19 -10.75 -11.81 -2.51
CA VAL A 19 -9.95 -12.18 -1.34
C VAL A 19 -10.20 -11.28 -0.12
N LEU A 20 -10.53 -10.02 -0.32
CA LEU A 20 -10.84 -9.09 0.78
C LEU A 20 -12.26 -9.29 1.34
N ALA A 21 -13.16 -9.83 0.53
CA ALA A 21 -14.53 -10.15 0.95
C ALA A 21 -14.59 -11.47 1.74
N ASP A 22 -13.60 -12.36 1.52
CA ASP A 22 -13.56 -13.71 2.08
C ASP A 22 -12.65 -13.81 3.34
N MET A 23 -12.11 -12.68 3.81
CA MET A 23 -11.33 -12.63 5.05
C MET A 23 -12.20 -12.91 6.28
N GLU A 24 -11.58 -13.35 7.39
CA GLU A 24 -12.25 -13.48 8.69
C GLU A 24 -12.86 -12.15 9.17
N ASP A 25 -12.14 -11.04 8.95
CA ASP A 25 -12.64 -9.67 9.13
C ASP A 25 -12.72 -9.00 7.75
N PRO A 26 -13.86 -9.16 7.04
CA PRO A 26 -13.99 -8.79 5.65
C PRO A 26 -14.00 -7.28 5.43
N VAL A 27 -13.47 -6.86 4.30
CA VAL A 27 -13.58 -5.48 3.83
C VAL A 27 -14.85 -5.34 2.99
N GLU A 28 -15.75 -4.45 3.39
CA GLU A 28 -17.02 -4.22 2.68
C GLU A 28 -16.92 -3.09 1.65
N THR A 29 -15.99 -2.15 1.87
CA THR A 29 -15.84 -0.97 1.00
C THR A 29 -14.38 -0.54 0.91
N LEU A 30 -13.93 -0.23 -0.30
CA LEU A 30 -12.64 0.38 -0.58
C LEU A 30 -12.84 1.75 -1.23
N TYR A 31 -12.15 2.74 -0.70
CA TYR A 31 -12.03 4.07 -1.27
C TYR A 31 -10.70 4.16 -2.03
N CYS A 32 -10.76 4.45 -3.33
CA CYS A 32 -9.64 4.31 -4.26
C CYS A 32 -9.31 5.62 -4.96
N ILE A 33 -8.00 5.93 -5.09
CA ILE A 33 -7.49 7.02 -5.93
C ILE A 33 -6.45 6.45 -6.88
N GLY A 34 -6.61 6.67 -8.18
CA GLY A 34 -5.68 6.20 -9.21
C GLY A 34 -6.23 5.05 -10.05
N ASN A 35 -5.34 4.16 -10.47
CA ASN A 35 -5.62 3.10 -11.43
C ASN A 35 -6.16 1.83 -10.76
N ILE A 36 -7.48 1.66 -10.73
CA ILE A 36 -8.13 0.47 -10.13
C ILE A 36 -7.86 -0.85 -10.90
N SER A 37 -7.39 -0.80 -12.16
CA SER A 37 -7.06 -2.03 -12.90
C SER A 37 -5.90 -2.81 -12.25
N LEU A 38 -5.10 -2.16 -11.42
CA LEU A 38 -4.02 -2.80 -10.66
C LEU A 38 -4.52 -3.83 -9.64
N MET A 39 -5.83 -3.83 -9.32
CA MET A 39 -6.42 -4.83 -8.43
C MET A 39 -6.34 -6.26 -8.98
N THR A 40 -6.23 -6.44 -10.30
CA THR A 40 -6.22 -7.76 -10.94
C THR A 40 -4.82 -8.33 -11.18
N GLY A 41 -3.75 -7.52 -11.09
CA GLY A 41 -2.37 -7.94 -11.36
C GLY A 41 -1.75 -8.82 -10.26
N PHE A 42 -0.61 -9.46 -10.58
CA PHE A 42 0.19 -10.22 -9.62
C PHE A 42 0.88 -9.25 -8.65
N LYS A 43 0.70 -9.46 -7.37
CA LYS A 43 1.11 -8.53 -6.31
C LYS A 43 1.99 -9.19 -5.26
N VAL A 44 3.03 -8.47 -4.83
CA VAL A 44 3.87 -8.87 -3.70
C VAL A 44 4.00 -7.69 -2.74
N ALA A 45 3.77 -7.94 -1.46
CA ALA A 45 3.95 -6.94 -0.41
C ALA A 45 5.43 -6.77 -0.05
N VAL A 46 5.82 -5.52 0.23
CA VAL A 46 7.12 -5.17 0.81
C VAL A 46 6.87 -4.32 2.03
N VAL A 47 7.23 -4.81 3.20
CA VAL A 47 7.00 -4.13 4.48
C VAL A 47 8.26 -4.14 5.34
N GLY A 48 8.32 -3.24 6.33
CA GLY A 48 9.44 -3.23 7.25
C GLY A 48 9.49 -2.03 8.19
N ALA A 49 10.68 -1.81 8.76
CA ALA A 49 10.94 -0.79 9.76
C ALA A 49 10.72 0.62 9.20
N ARG A 50 10.09 1.49 10.02
CA ARG A 50 9.93 2.93 9.73
C ARG A 50 11.25 3.68 9.81
N LYS A 51 12.14 3.26 10.73
CA LYS A 51 13.53 3.69 10.85
C LYS A 51 14.40 2.51 10.46
N CYS A 52 14.77 2.41 9.19
CA CYS A 52 15.57 1.32 8.66
C CYS A 52 17.04 1.70 8.55
N SER A 53 17.91 0.66 8.57
CA SER A 53 19.33 0.79 8.31
C SER A 53 19.61 1.21 6.84
N GLU A 54 20.85 1.56 6.52
CA GLU A 54 21.25 1.83 5.13
C GLU A 54 21.10 0.57 4.27
N TYR A 55 21.38 -0.61 4.82
CA TYR A 55 21.11 -1.88 4.15
C TYR A 55 19.61 -2.05 3.83
N GLY A 56 18.73 -1.80 4.80
CA GLY A 56 17.28 -1.86 4.60
C GLY A 56 16.80 -0.88 3.54
N ARG A 57 17.34 0.35 3.52
CA ARG A 57 17.04 1.37 2.51
C ARG A 57 17.38 0.88 1.09
N GLN A 58 18.61 0.44 0.88
CA GLN A 58 19.08 -0.02 -0.43
C GLN A 58 18.33 -1.28 -0.88
N THR A 59 18.11 -2.21 0.04
CA THR A 59 17.41 -3.47 -0.24
C THR A 59 15.97 -3.21 -0.66
N SER A 60 15.23 -2.35 0.06
CA SER A 60 13.85 -2.03 -0.28
C SER A 60 13.73 -1.36 -1.65
N LEU A 61 14.58 -0.39 -1.95
CA LEU A 61 14.65 0.23 -3.29
C LEU A 61 14.93 -0.80 -4.39
N ARG A 62 15.91 -1.70 -4.17
CA ARG A 62 16.26 -2.75 -5.13
C ARG A 62 15.11 -3.71 -5.37
N ILE A 63 14.40 -4.12 -4.33
CA ILE A 63 13.24 -5.02 -4.45
C ILE A 63 12.15 -4.36 -5.29
N GLY A 64 11.77 -3.10 -4.98
CA GLY A 64 10.78 -2.38 -5.77
C GLY A 64 11.16 -2.26 -7.26
N LYS A 65 12.44 -1.95 -7.57
CA LYS A 65 12.97 -1.94 -8.94
C LYS A 65 12.88 -3.31 -9.61
N ALA A 66 13.27 -4.38 -8.89
CA ALA A 66 13.26 -5.73 -9.40
C ALA A 66 11.83 -6.24 -9.66
N PHE A 67 10.86 -5.83 -8.86
CA PHE A 67 9.46 -6.14 -9.08
C PHE A 67 8.93 -5.43 -10.33
N ALA A 68 9.21 -4.14 -10.45
CA ALA A 68 8.82 -3.35 -11.61
C ALA A 68 9.33 -3.97 -12.93
N SER A 69 10.60 -4.38 -12.98
CA SER A 69 11.20 -5.00 -14.19
C SER A 69 10.58 -6.35 -14.57
N ARG A 70 9.76 -6.94 -13.69
CA ARG A 70 9.07 -8.23 -13.89
C ARG A 70 7.55 -8.09 -13.99
N GLY A 71 7.04 -6.87 -14.03
CA GLY A 71 5.58 -6.62 -14.05
C GLY A 71 4.88 -7.02 -12.75
N ILE A 72 5.62 -7.14 -11.64
CA ILE A 72 5.07 -7.43 -10.31
C ILE A 72 4.66 -6.11 -9.65
N ILE A 73 3.40 -6.04 -9.21
CA ILE A 73 2.89 -4.87 -8.51
C ILE A 73 3.38 -4.87 -7.06
N THR A 74 4.07 -3.80 -6.66
CA THR A 74 4.50 -3.62 -5.27
C THR A 74 3.33 -3.16 -4.41
N VAL A 75 2.99 -3.90 -3.35
CA VAL A 75 1.98 -3.48 -2.36
C VAL A 75 2.69 -3.09 -1.07
N SER A 76 2.33 -1.96 -0.50
CA SER A 76 2.86 -1.54 0.80
C SER A 76 1.97 -0.51 1.50
N GLY A 77 2.39 -0.10 2.70
CA GLY A 77 1.56 0.72 3.60
C GLY A 77 1.87 2.21 3.60
N MET A 78 2.67 2.74 2.67
CA MET A 78 3.04 4.16 2.63
C MET A 78 3.76 4.67 3.90
N ALA A 79 4.17 3.80 4.82
CA ALA A 79 4.91 4.22 6.00
C ALA A 79 6.27 4.83 5.64
N ALA A 80 6.87 5.59 6.55
CA ALA A 80 8.27 6.00 6.41
C ALA A 80 9.19 4.76 6.37
N GLY A 81 10.38 4.88 5.80
CA GLY A 81 11.35 3.79 5.72
C GLY A 81 11.03 2.79 4.61
N ILE A 82 11.01 1.50 4.93
CA ILE A 82 10.94 0.39 3.96
C ILE A 82 9.76 0.54 3.00
N ASP A 83 8.57 0.80 3.50
CA ASP A 83 7.35 0.92 2.69
C ASP A 83 7.50 1.99 1.59
N GLY A 84 7.83 3.22 2.01
CA GLY A 84 8.00 4.33 1.08
C GLY A 84 9.12 4.09 0.06
N LEU A 85 10.20 3.43 0.47
CA LEU A 85 11.33 3.11 -0.41
C LEU A 85 10.97 2.03 -1.43
N ALA A 86 10.16 1.02 -1.06
CA ALA A 86 9.65 0.01 -1.98
C ALA A 86 8.80 0.65 -3.09
N HIS A 87 7.87 1.54 -2.71
CA HIS A 87 7.08 2.30 -3.68
C HIS A 87 7.95 3.14 -4.62
N ARG A 88 8.94 3.88 -4.07
CA ARG A 88 9.88 4.69 -4.88
C ARG A 88 10.69 3.80 -5.83
N GLY A 89 11.14 2.63 -5.36
CA GLY A 89 11.83 1.65 -6.20
C GLY A 89 11.00 1.23 -7.41
N ALA A 90 9.73 0.85 -7.19
CA ALA A 90 8.81 0.47 -8.25
C ALA A 90 8.58 1.62 -9.26
N LEU A 91 8.22 2.80 -8.77
CA LEU A 91 7.95 3.98 -9.62
C LEU A 91 9.17 4.43 -10.43
N SER A 92 10.39 4.30 -9.88
CA SER A 92 11.62 4.71 -10.56
C SER A 92 11.93 3.90 -11.82
N GLN A 93 11.34 2.72 -11.96
CA GLN A 93 11.44 1.86 -13.16
C GLN A 93 10.14 1.85 -13.99
N GLY A 94 9.22 2.80 -13.74
CA GLY A 94 7.94 2.84 -14.43
C GLY A 94 6.98 1.70 -14.04
N GLY A 95 7.25 0.99 -12.94
CA GLY A 95 6.41 -0.11 -12.47
C GLY A 95 5.21 0.34 -11.65
N ASP A 96 4.32 -0.60 -11.42
CA ASP A 96 3.06 -0.40 -10.73
C ASP A 96 3.20 -0.58 -9.21
N THR A 97 2.41 0.18 -8.46
CA THR A 97 2.39 0.06 -6.99
C THR A 97 1.02 0.42 -6.41
N ILE A 98 0.67 -0.28 -5.32
CA ILE A 98 -0.56 -0.07 -4.56
C ILE A 98 -0.19 0.34 -3.13
N ALA A 99 -0.62 1.53 -2.74
CA ALA A 99 -0.49 2.01 -1.36
C ALA A 99 -1.79 1.78 -0.60
N VAL A 100 -1.72 0.97 0.45
CA VAL A 100 -2.85 0.74 1.37
C VAL A 100 -2.71 1.69 2.54
N LEU A 101 -3.73 2.50 2.84
CA LEU A 101 -3.64 3.52 3.88
C LEU A 101 -4.41 3.12 5.15
N GLY A 102 -3.91 3.58 6.31
CA GLY A 102 -4.60 3.51 7.60
C GLY A 102 -5.27 4.85 7.97
N CYS A 103 -5.83 5.53 6.97
CA CYS A 103 -6.56 6.79 7.09
C CYS A 103 -7.38 6.99 5.81
N GLY A 104 -8.19 8.05 5.70
CA GLY A 104 -8.91 8.37 4.46
C GLY A 104 -7.97 8.45 3.27
N PRO A 105 -8.42 8.04 2.05
CA PRO A 105 -7.55 7.98 0.88
C PRO A 105 -7.03 9.36 0.44
N ASP A 106 -7.71 10.43 0.84
CA ASP A 106 -7.38 11.84 0.58
C ASP A 106 -6.38 12.43 1.59
N ILE A 107 -5.96 11.66 2.59
CA ILE A 107 -5.02 12.10 3.62
C ILE A 107 -3.65 11.47 3.38
N CYS A 108 -2.64 12.31 3.14
CA CYS A 108 -1.25 11.86 3.06
C CYS A 108 -0.65 11.70 4.46
N TYR A 109 -0.44 10.46 4.88
CA TYR A 109 0.26 10.15 6.13
C TYR A 109 1.28 9.00 5.94
N PRO A 110 2.53 9.15 6.41
CA PRO A 110 3.12 10.35 7.02
C PRO A 110 3.39 11.47 6.01
N GLY A 111 3.41 12.72 6.49
CA GLY A 111 3.62 13.89 5.63
C GLY A 111 4.96 13.91 4.87
N VAL A 112 5.99 13.19 5.37
CA VAL A 112 7.29 13.04 4.70
C VAL A 112 7.17 12.34 3.33
N ASN A 113 6.10 11.58 3.09
CA ASN A 113 5.84 10.88 1.83
C ASN A 113 4.87 11.65 0.90
N ARG A 114 4.67 12.96 1.09
CA ARG A 114 3.72 13.77 0.30
C ARG A 114 3.98 13.72 -1.20
N GLU A 115 5.23 13.82 -1.61
CA GLU A 115 5.62 13.73 -3.02
C GLU A 115 5.29 12.34 -3.59
N LEU A 116 5.72 11.29 -2.89
CA LEU A 116 5.45 9.90 -3.23
C LEU A 116 3.94 9.62 -3.32
N TYR A 117 3.15 10.12 -2.37
CA TYR A 117 1.70 10.03 -2.41
C TYR A 117 1.13 10.68 -3.69
N GLY A 118 1.63 11.86 -4.05
CA GLY A 118 1.23 12.55 -5.29
C GLY A 118 1.58 11.78 -6.56
N GLU A 119 2.72 11.06 -6.57
CA GLU A 119 3.10 10.20 -7.68
C GLU A 119 2.22 8.95 -7.77
N ILE A 120 1.99 8.26 -6.65
CA ILE A 120 1.15 7.05 -6.63
C ILE A 120 -0.30 7.38 -7.02
N SER A 121 -0.84 8.51 -6.57
CA SER A 121 -2.19 8.94 -6.94
C SER A 121 -2.39 9.13 -8.45
N LYS A 122 -1.31 9.41 -9.19
CA LYS A 122 -1.33 9.65 -10.65
C LYS A 122 -0.99 8.40 -11.47
N ARG A 123 -0.05 7.58 -11.00
CA ARG A 123 0.57 6.49 -11.76
C ARG A 123 0.31 5.11 -11.19
N GLY A 124 -0.08 5.01 -9.92
CA GLY A 124 -0.37 3.79 -9.19
C GLY A 124 -1.79 3.76 -8.67
N LEU A 125 -1.96 3.16 -7.50
CA LEU A 125 -3.25 3.07 -6.83
C LEU A 125 -3.09 3.31 -5.33
N ILE A 126 -3.91 4.18 -4.78
CA ILE A 126 -4.10 4.37 -3.34
C ILE A 126 -5.42 3.75 -2.95
N ILE A 127 -5.44 2.95 -1.90
CA ILE A 127 -6.67 2.35 -1.36
C ILE A 127 -6.75 2.53 0.16
N SER A 128 -7.97 2.62 0.64
CA SER A 128 -8.29 2.62 2.06
C SER A 128 -9.66 2.01 2.31
N GLU A 129 -9.83 1.32 3.43
CA GLU A 129 -11.15 0.94 3.96
C GLU A 129 -11.84 2.08 4.72
N TYR A 130 -11.10 3.14 5.05
CA TYR A 130 -11.63 4.30 5.76
C TYR A 130 -12.15 5.34 4.78
N PRO A 131 -13.32 5.95 5.07
CA PRO A 131 -13.88 6.99 4.21
C PRO A 131 -12.98 8.24 4.15
N PRO A 132 -13.15 9.07 3.11
CA PRO A 132 -12.45 10.35 3.00
C PRO A 132 -12.54 11.18 4.28
N LYS A 133 -11.51 11.99 4.55
CA LYS A 133 -11.36 12.85 5.74
C LYS A 133 -11.17 12.10 7.07
N THR A 134 -11.08 10.76 7.05
CA THR A 134 -10.77 9.98 8.26
C THR A 134 -9.31 10.18 8.65
N THR A 135 -9.07 10.86 9.77
CA THR A 135 -7.72 11.11 10.29
C THR A 135 -7.04 9.82 10.74
N PRO A 136 -5.69 9.71 10.63
CA PRO A 136 -4.96 8.53 11.06
C PRO A 136 -5.04 8.34 12.57
N LYS A 137 -5.23 7.09 13.00
CA LYS A 137 -5.21 6.68 14.41
C LYS A 137 -4.21 5.52 14.57
N PRO A 138 -3.50 5.41 15.71
CA PRO A 138 -2.45 4.38 15.89
C PRO A 138 -2.91 2.95 15.59
N TRP A 139 -4.12 2.58 15.99
CA TRP A 139 -4.66 1.23 15.79
C TRP A 139 -5.15 0.96 14.36
N PHE A 140 -5.33 1.97 13.51
CA PHE A 140 -5.67 1.77 12.10
C PHE A 140 -4.54 1.15 11.28
N PHE A 141 -3.30 1.36 11.70
CA PHE A 141 -2.15 0.83 10.96
C PHE A 141 -2.01 -0.70 11.07
N PRO A 142 -2.08 -1.33 12.26
CA PRO A 142 -2.15 -2.79 12.35
C PRO A 142 -3.37 -3.37 11.63
N MET A 143 -4.55 -2.76 11.81
CA MET A 143 -5.79 -3.22 11.14
C MET A 143 -5.65 -3.22 9.62
N ARG A 144 -5.05 -2.19 9.04
CA ARG A 144 -4.80 -2.07 7.61
C ARG A 144 -3.86 -3.16 7.08
N ASN A 145 -2.91 -3.63 7.87
CA ASN A 145 -1.89 -4.60 7.41
C ASN A 145 -2.51 -5.90 6.92
N ARG A 146 -3.66 -6.32 7.44
CA ARG A 146 -4.41 -7.48 6.94
C ARG A 146 -4.77 -7.34 5.45
N ILE A 147 -5.06 -6.11 5.00
CA ILE A 147 -5.38 -5.82 3.60
C ILE A 147 -4.13 -5.95 2.73
N ILE A 148 -2.97 -5.48 3.20
CA ILE A 148 -1.69 -5.63 2.50
C ILE A 148 -1.38 -7.11 2.28
N ALA A 149 -1.49 -7.91 3.34
CA ALA A 149 -1.23 -9.35 3.27
C ALA A 149 -2.22 -10.06 2.34
N ALA A 150 -3.52 -9.83 2.50
CA ALA A 150 -4.55 -10.49 1.71
C ALA A 150 -4.48 -10.17 0.21
N LEU A 151 -4.11 -8.95 -0.17
CA LEU A 151 -3.96 -8.57 -1.58
C LEU A 151 -2.73 -9.19 -2.24
N SER A 152 -1.79 -9.74 -1.50
CA SER A 152 -0.48 -10.11 -1.98
C SER A 152 -0.28 -11.62 -2.00
N SER A 153 0.35 -12.12 -3.07
CA SER A 153 0.71 -13.55 -3.18
C SER A 153 1.86 -13.94 -2.25
N ALA A 154 2.66 -12.96 -1.80
CA ALA A 154 3.72 -13.13 -0.82
C ALA A 154 4.00 -11.81 -0.09
N VAL A 155 4.57 -11.89 1.10
CA VAL A 155 5.01 -10.74 1.88
C VAL A 155 6.52 -10.83 2.09
N VAL A 156 7.24 -9.78 1.69
CA VAL A 156 8.67 -9.62 1.91
C VAL A 156 8.88 -8.65 3.07
N VAL A 157 9.41 -9.14 4.17
CA VAL A 157 9.84 -8.33 5.31
C VAL A 157 11.32 -8.02 5.15
N VAL A 158 11.67 -6.77 4.85
CA VAL A 158 13.07 -6.36 4.59
C VAL A 158 13.84 -6.17 5.88
N GLU A 159 13.24 -5.50 6.84
CA GLU A 159 13.83 -5.22 8.15
C GLU A 159 12.71 -5.01 9.16
N ALA A 160 12.74 -5.74 10.26
CA ALA A 160 11.76 -5.64 11.33
C ALA A 160 12.42 -5.75 12.69
N GLY A 161 12.08 -4.88 13.63
CA GLY A 161 12.40 -5.08 15.04
C GLY A 161 11.42 -6.07 15.67
N GLU A 162 11.80 -6.71 16.78
CA GLU A 162 11.01 -7.74 17.46
C GLU A 162 9.58 -7.30 17.83
N SER A 163 9.33 -6.01 18.03
CA SER A 163 8.01 -5.43 18.34
C SER A 163 7.45 -4.55 17.22
N SER A 164 7.92 -4.73 15.98
CA SER A 164 7.51 -3.86 14.88
C SER A 164 6.15 -4.26 14.31
N GLY A 165 5.36 -3.27 13.89
CA GLY A 165 4.10 -3.51 13.18
C GLY A 165 4.24 -4.31 11.86
N ALA A 166 5.46 -4.39 11.30
CA ALA A 166 5.76 -5.21 10.13
C ALA A 166 5.76 -6.72 10.46
N ALA A 167 6.01 -7.11 11.72
CA ALA A 167 5.93 -8.50 12.17
C ALA A 167 4.47 -8.99 12.32
N ILE A 168 3.49 -8.09 12.26
CA ILE A 168 2.06 -8.38 12.39
C ILE A 168 1.40 -8.52 10.99
N THR A 169 2.10 -8.11 9.94
CA THR A 169 1.63 -8.26 8.55
C THR A 169 1.82 -9.69 8.07
#